data_4888d7ad575512eb88f78abad7d3470b
#
_entry.id   4888d7ad575512eb88f78abad7d3470b
#
_cell.length_a   1.000
_cell.length_b   1.000
_cell.length_c   1.000
_cell.angle_alpha   90.00
_cell.angle_beta   90.00
_cell.angle_gamma   90.00
#
_symmetry.space_group_name_H-M   'P 1'
#
loop_
_entity.id
_entity.type
_entity.pdbx_description
1 polymer ?
#
loop_
_entity_poly.entity_id
_entity_poly.type
_entity_poly.pdbx_seq_one_letter_code
_entity_poly.pdbx_strand_id
1 'polypeptide(L)'
;MDQLMAMRAFTRVVETGSFTRAADSLNMPIATLSKLVKSLEAHLEIRLLHRTTRRVVATPEGADYYEKALRVLIDIEDIDTSFRVSRATPKGHLRVDVGGSTARDVLIPLLPDFMQRYPDIRIDLGVADRPVDLIGGNVDCVIRGGPLDDSTLIARHIGNAEMVTCATPGYLKNHGVPAYPQELCNGHKLISYLSPVTGRPFPFRFRENGETLEINIPHYLGINESNAHLAAAAAGLGIVQTFEYSANAYLQAGTLTAILGNWRPAAYPFHVVYPQNRHLTHRLKVFIAWLAEVFPAALKG
;
A
#
# COMPACT_ATOMS: atom_id res chain seq x y z
N MET A 1 -26.27 -28.10 3.44
CA MET A 1 -25.12 -27.97 2.52
C MET A 1 -23.89 -27.67 3.35
N ASP A 2 -22.77 -28.31 3.09
CA ASP A 2 -21.48 -27.88 3.66
C ASP A 2 -21.03 -26.64 2.86
N GLN A 3 -21.28 -25.47 3.43
CA GLN A 3 -21.04 -24.20 2.76
C GLN A 3 -19.54 -23.94 2.57
N LEU A 4 -18.72 -24.37 3.52
CA LEU A 4 -17.26 -24.20 3.43
C LEU A 4 -16.66 -25.02 2.29
N MET A 5 -17.07 -26.28 2.16
CA MET A 5 -16.64 -27.15 1.07
C MET A 5 -17.16 -26.64 -0.28
N ALA A 6 -18.38 -26.07 -0.32
CA ALA A 6 -18.94 -25.47 -1.53
C ALA A 6 -18.20 -24.20 -1.95
N MET A 7 -17.77 -23.35 -0.98
CA MET A 7 -16.88 -22.20 -1.24
C MET A 7 -15.54 -22.66 -1.81
N ARG A 8 -14.90 -23.66 -1.21
CA ARG A 8 -13.61 -24.24 -1.70
C ARG A 8 -13.77 -24.80 -3.13
N ALA A 9 -14.86 -25.52 -3.40
CA ALA A 9 -15.14 -26.06 -4.73
C ALA A 9 -15.31 -24.92 -5.77
N PHE A 10 -16.07 -23.90 -5.43
CA PHE A 10 -16.33 -22.76 -6.32
C PHE A 10 -15.03 -21.96 -6.59
N THR A 11 -14.28 -21.56 -5.56
CA THR A 11 -13.03 -20.81 -5.73
C THR A 11 -12.03 -21.55 -6.60
N ARG A 12 -11.89 -22.87 -6.39
CA ARG A 12 -10.98 -23.69 -7.19
C ARG A 12 -11.42 -23.81 -8.65
N VAL A 13 -12.73 -23.83 -8.95
CA VAL A 13 -13.25 -23.82 -10.32
C VAL A 13 -12.94 -22.48 -11.01
N VAL A 14 -13.07 -21.35 -10.30
CA VAL A 14 -12.72 -20.03 -10.84
C VAL A 14 -11.22 -19.95 -11.17
N GLU A 15 -10.36 -20.36 -10.25
CA GLU A 15 -8.89 -20.35 -10.40
C GLU A 15 -8.41 -21.20 -11.59
N THR A 16 -8.97 -22.40 -11.72
CA THR A 16 -8.54 -23.34 -12.76
C THR A 16 -9.23 -23.14 -14.10
N GLY A 17 -10.39 -22.44 -14.10
CA GLY A 17 -11.27 -22.30 -15.27
C GLY A 17 -11.84 -23.64 -15.76
N SER A 18 -11.82 -24.70 -14.94
CA SER A 18 -12.21 -26.07 -15.33
C SER A 18 -12.67 -26.90 -14.14
N PHE A 19 -13.87 -27.51 -14.27
CA PHE A 19 -14.39 -28.43 -13.26
C PHE A 19 -13.51 -29.67 -13.09
N THR A 20 -12.91 -30.19 -14.16
CA THR A 20 -12.02 -31.35 -14.11
C THR A 20 -10.75 -31.03 -13.32
N ARG A 21 -10.06 -29.98 -13.69
CA ARG A 21 -8.82 -29.58 -12.99
C ARG A 21 -9.07 -29.21 -11.53
N ALA A 22 -10.19 -28.56 -11.25
CA ALA A 22 -10.60 -28.27 -9.88
C ALA A 22 -10.86 -29.53 -9.06
N ALA A 23 -11.55 -30.52 -9.63
CA ALA A 23 -11.85 -31.79 -8.98
C ALA A 23 -10.57 -32.57 -8.68
N ASP A 24 -9.65 -32.65 -9.65
CA ASP A 24 -8.36 -33.30 -9.48
C ASP A 24 -7.55 -32.64 -8.35
N SER A 25 -7.50 -31.30 -8.33
CA SER A 25 -6.74 -30.54 -7.31
C SER A 25 -7.33 -30.66 -5.89
N LEU A 26 -8.60 -30.96 -5.76
CA LEU A 26 -9.30 -31.17 -4.48
C LEU A 26 -9.46 -32.65 -4.12
N ASN A 27 -8.91 -33.57 -4.91
CA ASN A 27 -9.05 -35.01 -4.75
C ASN A 27 -10.50 -35.46 -4.58
N MET A 28 -11.42 -34.94 -5.39
CA MET A 28 -12.82 -35.31 -5.32
C MET A 28 -13.42 -35.60 -6.70
N PRO A 29 -14.49 -36.42 -6.79
CA PRO A 29 -15.19 -36.67 -8.07
C PRO A 29 -15.79 -35.40 -8.67
N ILE A 30 -15.68 -35.23 -9.99
CA ILE A 30 -16.26 -34.07 -10.73
C ILE A 30 -17.75 -33.88 -10.44
N ALA A 31 -18.51 -35.00 -10.32
CA ALA A 31 -19.93 -34.99 -10.00
C ALA A 31 -20.20 -34.34 -8.63
N THR A 32 -19.39 -34.65 -7.62
CA THR A 32 -19.45 -34.08 -6.27
C THR A 32 -19.14 -32.59 -6.31
N LEU A 33 -18.06 -32.20 -6.98
CA LEU A 33 -17.66 -30.79 -7.15
C LEU A 33 -18.79 -29.99 -7.83
N SER A 34 -19.34 -30.53 -8.93
CA SER A 34 -20.43 -29.87 -9.66
C SER A 34 -21.70 -29.73 -8.81
N LYS A 35 -22.00 -30.73 -7.95
CA LYS A 35 -23.12 -30.68 -7.01
C LYS A 35 -22.93 -29.60 -5.94
N LEU A 36 -21.71 -29.47 -5.40
CA LEU A 36 -21.35 -28.45 -4.40
C LEU A 36 -21.56 -27.04 -4.99
N VAL A 37 -21.02 -26.77 -6.17
CA VAL A 37 -21.18 -25.47 -6.82
C VAL A 37 -22.64 -25.17 -7.15
N LYS A 38 -23.39 -26.14 -7.68
CA LYS A 38 -24.85 -25.98 -7.93
C LYS A 38 -25.63 -25.69 -6.65
N SER A 39 -25.31 -26.40 -5.55
CA SER A 39 -25.96 -26.16 -4.26
C SER A 39 -25.62 -24.78 -3.69
N LEU A 40 -24.42 -24.26 -3.96
CA LEU A 40 -24.03 -22.90 -3.58
C LEU A 40 -24.83 -21.85 -4.37
N GLU A 41 -24.90 -21.98 -5.70
CA GLU A 41 -25.70 -21.11 -6.57
C GLU A 41 -27.20 -21.13 -6.18
N ALA A 42 -27.72 -22.32 -5.86
CA ALA A 42 -29.12 -22.46 -5.40
C ALA A 42 -29.36 -21.81 -4.03
N HIS A 43 -28.39 -21.92 -3.10
CA HIS A 43 -28.47 -21.31 -1.77
C HIS A 43 -28.43 -19.77 -1.82
N LEU A 44 -27.65 -19.23 -2.76
CA LEU A 44 -27.51 -17.79 -2.95
C LEU A 44 -28.56 -17.20 -3.91
N GLU A 45 -29.35 -18.07 -4.56
CA GLU A 45 -30.36 -17.73 -5.58
C GLU A 45 -29.79 -16.93 -6.77
N ILE A 46 -28.48 -17.08 -7.02
CA ILE A 46 -27.76 -16.41 -8.11
C ILE A 46 -26.86 -17.39 -8.87
N ARG A 47 -26.55 -17.07 -10.12
CA ARG A 47 -25.54 -17.80 -10.88
C ARG A 47 -24.18 -17.16 -10.66
N LEU A 48 -23.23 -17.96 -10.22
CA LEU A 48 -21.85 -17.53 -10.01
C LEU A 48 -20.94 -17.83 -11.21
N LEU A 49 -21.32 -18.80 -12.05
CA LEU A 49 -20.51 -19.25 -13.18
C LEU A 49 -21.29 -19.24 -14.49
N HIS A 50 -20.69 -18.68 -15.54
CA HIS A 50 -21.05 -18.93 -16.92
C HIS A 50 -20.37 -20.20 -17.40
N ARG A 51 -21.18 -21.17 -17.83
CA ARG A 51 -20.70 -22.45 -18.39
C ARG A 51 -20.83 -22.39 -19.91
N THR A 52 -19.71 -22.35 -20.60
CA THR A 52 -19.64 -22.63 -22.02
C THR A 52 -19.01 -24.00 -22.24
N THR A 53 -19.23 -24.61 -23.42
CA THR A 53 -18.62 -25.92 -23.74
C THR A 53 -17.09 -25.93 -23.75
N ARG A 54 -16.45 -24.73 -23.72
CA ARG A 54 -14.99 -24.60 -23.81
C ARG A 54 -14.34 -23.93 -22.60
N ARG A 55 -15.08 -23.15 -21.79
CA ARG A 55 -14.53 -22.42 -20.61
C ARG A 55 -15.59 -22.23 -19.55
N VAL A 56 -15.12 -22.19 -18.30
CA VAL A 56 -15.91 -21.73 -17.15
C VAL A 56 -15.37 -20.36 -16.74
N VAL A 57 -16.26 -19.37 -16.67
CA VAL A 57 -15.91 -17.99 -16.31
C VAL A 57 -16.87 -17.53 -15.22
N ALA A 58 -16.39 -16.79 -14.25
CA ALA A 58 -17.23 -16.19 -13.22
C ALA A 58 -18.18 -15.13 -13.82
N THR A 59 -19.41 -15.04 -13.31
CA THR A 59 -20.29 -13.90 -13.54
C THR A 59 -19.76 -12.68 -12.75
N PRO A 60 -20.25 -11.45 -12.94
CA PRO A 60 -19.92 -10.30 -12.08
C PRO A 60 -20.18 -10.61 -10.60
N GLU A 61 -21.33 -11.20 -10.28
CA GLU A 61 -21.69 -11.65 -8.93
C GLU A 61 -20.77 -12.78 -8.45
N GLY A 62 -20.37 -13.68 -9.36
CA GLY A 62 -19.41 -14.75 -9.09
C GLY A 62 -18.01 -14.20 -8.77
N ALA A 63 -17.56 -13.15 -9.42
CA ALA A 63 -16.29 -12.50 -9.14
C ALA A 63 -16.31 -11.83 -7.76
N ASP A 64 -17.36 -11.10 -7.42
CA ASP A 64 -17.54 -10.51 -6.08
C ASP A 64 -17.61 -11.58 -4.98
N TYR A 65 -18.36 -12.66 -5.24
CA TYR A 65 -18.45 -13.79 -4.31
C TYR A 65 -17.11 -14.52 -4.15
N TYR A 66 -16.34 -14.68 -5.24
CA TYR A 66 -15.00 -15.29 -5.21
C TYR A 66 -14.08 -14.55 -4.25
N GLU A 67 -14.01 -13.23 -4.36
CA GLU A 67 -13.19 -12.40 -3.49
C GLU A 67 -13.58 -12.55 -2.01
N LYS A 68 -14.89 -12.58 -1.72
CA LYS A 68 -15.41 -12.74 -0.35
C LYS A 68 -15.20 -14.17 0.20
N ALA A 69 -15.46 -15.19 -0.63
CA ALA A 69 -15.27 -16.58 -0.24
C ALA A 69 -13.81 -16.92 0.03
N LEU A 70 -12.89 -16.40 -0.79
CA LEU A 70 -11.45 -16.58 -0.59
C LEU A 70 -10.99 -16.04 0.77
N ARG A 71 -11.54 -14.89 1.21
CA ARG A 71 -11.24 -14.33 2.54
C ARG A 71 -11.66 -15.27 3.67
N VAL A 72 -12.90 -15.76 3.61
CA VAL A 72 -13.43 -16.68 4.64
C VAL A 72 -12.59 -17.96 4.72
N LEU A 73 -12.18 -18.50 3.57
CA LEU A 73 -11.35 -19.69 3.51
C LEU A 73 -9.95 -19.46 4.13
N ILE A 74 -9.35 -18.29 3.85
CA ILE A 74 -8.07 -17.89 4.44
C ILE A 74 -8.23 -17.71 5.96
N ASP A 75 -9.28 -17.02 6.42
CA ASP A 75 -9.52 -16.80 7.85
C ASP A 75 -9.68 -18.14 8.61
N ILE A 76 -10.34 -19.14 8.01
CA ILE A 76 -10.47 -20.47 8.61
C ILE A 76 -9.12 -21.21 8.66
N GLU A 77 -8.31 -21.15 7.60
CA GLU A 77 -6.95 -21.71 7.62
C GLU A 77 -6.08 -21.03 8.68
N ASP A 78 -6.26 -19.73 8.89
CA ASP A 78 -5.57 -18.97 9.94
C ASP A 78 -6.00 -19.39 11.34
N ILE A 79 -7.30 -19.63 11.57
CA ILE A 79 -7.82 -20.18 12.84
C ILE A 79 -7.15 -21.52 13.10
N ASP A 80 -7.24 -22.47 12.16
CA ASP A 80 -6.64 -23.80 12.30
C ASP A 80 -5.14 -23.74 12.58
N THR A 81 -4.45 -22.81 11.92
CA THR A 81 -3.01 -22.61 12.10
C THR A 81 -2.69 -21.98 13.45
N SER A 82 -3.50 -21.02 13.93
CA SER A 82 -3.28 -20.33 15.20
C SER A 82 -3.33 -21.28 16.42
N PHE A 83 -4.16 -22.31 16.37
CA PHE A 83 -4.28 -23.32 17.43
C PHE A 83 -3.22 -24.43 17.34
N ARG A 84 -2.59 -24.61 16.19
CA ARG A 84 -1.45 -25.54 16.01
C ARG A 84 -0.10 -24.93 16.40
N VAL A 85 -0.08 -23.64 16.77
CA VAL A 85 1.14 -22.82 16.93
C VAL A 85 1.77 -23.00 18.29
N SER A 86 2.63 -24.01 18.37
CA SER A 86 3.86 -23.83 19.15
C SER A 86 5.13 -23.87 18.26
N ARG A 87 5.02 -24.24 16.95
CA ARG A 87 6.17 -24.45 16.05
C ARG A 87 5.91 -24.23 14.55
N ALA A 88 4.79 -23.65 14.13
CA ALA A 88 4.51 -23.54 12.69
C ALA A 88 5.22 -22.31 12.06
N THR A 89 5.94 -22.56 10.98
CA THR A 89 6.50 -21.51 10.10
C THR A 89 5.37 -20.62 9.58
N PRO A 90 5.50 -19.28 9.65
CA PRO A 90 4.47 -18.36 9.15
C PRO A 90 4.30 -18.56 7.63
N LYS A 91 3.05 -18.73 7.18
CA LYS A 91 2.70 -18.98 5.79
C LYS A 91 1.38 -18.33 5.38
N GLY A 92 1.12 -18.27 4.09
CA GLY A 92 -0.14 -17.79 3.53
C GLY A 92 0.00 -16.43 2.81
N HIS A 93 -1.12 -15.79 2.51
CA HIS A 93 -1.18 -14.52 1.80
C HIS A 93 -1.24 -13.35 2.77
N LEU A 94 -0.41 -12.35 2.56
CA LEU A 94 -0.37 -11.08 3.29
C LEU A 94 -0.67 -9.94 2.31
N ARG A 95 -1.73 -9.20 2.56
CA ARG A 95 -2.14 -8.06 1.74
C ARG A 95 -1.73 -6.76 2.42
N VAL A 96 -0.84 -6.04 1.79
CA VAL A 96 -0.24 -4.80 2.28
C VAL A 96 -0.58 -3.67 1.31
N ASP A 97 -1.03 -2.53 1.81
CA ASP A 97 -1.17 -1.33 1.00
C ASP A 97 -0.15 -0.27 1.44
N VAL A 98 0.40 0.49 0.47
CA VAL A 98 1.47 1.45 0.71
C VAL A 98 1.43 2.58 -0.32
N GLY A 99 1.92 3.78 0.05
CA GLY A 99 2.06 4.91 -0.88
C GLY A 99 3.08 4.65 -1.98
N GLY A 100 2.88 5.29 -3.15
CA GLY A 100 3.64 5.04 -4.37
C GLY A 100 5.16 5.16 -4.20
N SER A 101 5.65 6.29 -3.70
CA SER A 101 7.09 6.50 -3.49
C SER A 101 7.66 5.60 -2.42
N THR A 102 6.91 5.37 -1.33
CA THR A 102 7.33 4.47 -0.24
C THR A 102 7.45 3.02 -0.73
N ALA A 103 6.53 2.58 -1.59
CA ALA A 103 6.63 1.27 -2.23
C ALA A 103 7.92 1.14 -3.05
N ARG A 104 8.14 2.08 -3.97
CA ARG A 104 9.24 2.05 -4.94
C ARG A 104 10.61 2.16 -4.27
N ASP A 105 10.75 3.13 -3.37
CA ASP A 105 12.07 3.55 -2.89
C ASP A 105 12.47 2.90 -1.55
N VAL A 106 11.49 2.38 -0.80
CA VAL A 106 11.73 1.83 0.54
C VAL A 106 11.30 0.37 0.63
N LEU A 107 10.00 0.06 0.46
CA LEU A 107 9.50 -1.28 0.79
C LEU A 107 9.99 -2.35 -0.19
N ILE A 108 9.83 -2.13 -1.50
CA ILE A 108 10.22 -3.11 -2.53
C ILE A 108 11.70 -3.49 -2.44
N PRO A 109 12.66 -2.53 -2.27
CA PRO A 109 14.07 -2.87 -2.06
C PRO A 109 14.35 -3.74 -0.82
N LEU A 110 13.50 -3.67 0.21
CA LEU A 110 13.64 -4.47 1.43
C LEU A 110 12.99 -5.86 1.32
N LEU A 111 11.99 -6.05 0.45
CA LEU A 111 11.23 -7.31 0.34
C LEU A 111 12.08 -8.57 0.09
N PRO A 112 13.21 -8.54 -0.64
CA PRO A 112 14.05 -9.73 -0.81
C PRO A 112 14.50 -10.34 0.53
N ASP A 113 14.85 -9.52 1.53
CA ASP A 113 15.20 -9.98 2.87
C ASP A 113 14.00 -10.65 3.57
N PHE A 114 12.82 -10.05 3.47
CA PHE A 114 11.60 -10.65 4.04
C PHE A 114 11.25 -11.99 3.39
N MET A 115 11.28 -12.06 2.06
CA MET A 115 10.97 -13.28 1.32
C MET A 115 11.99 -14.40 1.59
N GLN A 116 13.24 -14.06 1.85
CA GLN A 116 14.27 -15.01 2.26
C GLN A 116 14.01 -15.56 3.68
N ARG A 117 13.60 -14.69 4.62
CA ARG A 117 13.30 -15.10 6.01
C ARG A 117 11.99 -15.91 6.10
N TYR A 118 11.00 -15.60 5.24
CA TYR A 118 9.65 -16.18 5.28
C TYR A 118 9.17 -16.63 3.90
N PRO A 119 9.78 -17.70 3.33
CA PRO A 119 9.54 -18.12 1.93
C PRO A 119 8.12 -18.62 1.66
N ASP A 120 7.37 -19.00 2.72
CA ASP A 120 6.00 -19.50 2.60
C ASP A 120 4.94 -18.38 2.70
N ILE A 121 5.36 -17.11 2.88
CA ILE A 121 4.46 -15.95 2.84
C ILE A 121 4.47 -15.35 1.43
N ARG A 122 3.28 -15.21 0.86
CA ARG A 122 3.05 -14.47 -0.39
C ARG A 122 2.53 -13.09 -0.06
N ILE A 123 3.04 -12.05 -0.71
CA ILE A 123 2.63 -10.67 -0.50
C ILE A 123 1.86 -10.18 -1.73
N ASP A 124 0.63 -9.70 -1.49
CA ASP A 124 -0.14 -8.93 -2.46
C ASP A 124 0.03 -7.45 -2.07
N LEU A 125 0.76 -6.69 -2.87
CA LEU A 125 1.08 -5.30 -2.59
C LEU A 125 0.16 -4.37 -3.39
N GLY A 126 -0.75 -3.69 -2.68
CA GLY A 126 -1.50 -2.55 -3.21
C GLY A 126 -0.66 -1.29 -3.14
N VAL A 127 -0.55 -0.57 -4.26
CA VAL A 127 0.27 0.65 -4.34
C VAL A 127 -0.61 1.81 -4.79
N ALA A 128 -0.94 2.70 -3.86
CA ALA A 128 -1.71 3.90 -4.15
C ALA A 128 -1.51 4.95 -3.06
N ASP A 129 -1.56 6.24 -3.43
CA ASP A 129 -1.52 7.33 -2.46
C ASP A 129 -2.91 7.63 -1.87
N ARG A 130 -3.98 7.05 -2.42
CA ARG A 130 -5.34 7.16 -1.87
C ARG A 130 -5.50 6.26 -0.66
N PRO A 131 -6.24 6.71 0.38
CA PRO A 131 -6.60 5.85 1.50
C PRO A 131 -7.39 4.63 1.02
N VAL A 132 -7.07 3.48 1.60
CA VAL A 132 -7.79 2.23 1.39
C VAL A 132 -8.68 1.98 2.60
N ASP A 133 -9.90 1.48 2.36
CA ASP A 133 -10.78 1.02 3.42
C ASP A 133 -10.21 -0.26 4.05
N LEU A 134 -9.58 -0.12 5.22
CA LEU A 134 -9.00 -1.23 5.98
C LEU A 134 -10.07 -2.17 6.58
N ILE A 135 -11.30 -1.68 6.78
CA ILE A 135 -12.39 -2.45 7.41
C ILE A 135 -13.16 -3.23 6.34
N GLY A 136 -13.57 -2.58 5.26
CA GLY A 136 -14.27 -3.20 4.14
C GLY A 136 -13.35 -3.68 3.03
N GLY A 137 -12.11 -3.14 2.96
CA GLY A 137 -11.07 -3.50 2.03
C GLY A 137 -10.37 -4.81 2.39
N ASN A 138 -9.84 -5.46 1.39
CA ASN A 138 -9.20 -6.77 1.50
C ASN A 138 -7.71 -6.65 1.89
N VAL A 139 -7.38 -5.78 2.88
CA VAL A 139 -6.00 -5.40 3.25
C VAL A 139 -5.74 -5.79 4.71
N ASP A 140 -4.62 -6.47 4.97
CA ASP A 140 -4.22 -6.88 6.32
C ASP A 140 -3.59 -5.72 7.10
N CYS A 141 -2.78 -4.89 6.42
CA CYS A 141 -2.20 -3.68 6.99
C CYS A 141 -1.88 -2.65 5.90
N VAL A 142 -1.73 -1.40 6.34
CA VAL A 142 -1.36 -0.26 5.49
C VAL A 142 -0.12 0.40 6.06
N ILE A 143 0.84 0.75 5.20
CA ILE A 143 2.01 1.57 5.57
C ILE A 143 1.73 3.01 5.13
N ARG A 144 1.65 3.92 6.10
CA ARG A 144 1.33 5.34 5.84
C ARG A 144 2.18 6.28 6.66
N GLY A 145 2.49 7.41 6.06
CA GLY A 145 3.09 8.55 6.74
C GLY A 145 2.02 9.53 7.22
N GLY A 146 2.34 10.27 8.26
CA GLY A 146 1.56 11.36 8.79
C GLY A 146 0.98 11.12 10.18
N PRO A 147 0.37 12.18 10.76
CA PRO A 147 -0.38 12.05 11.98
C PRO A 147 -1.57 11.12 11.75
N LEU A 148 -1.96 10.42 12.77
CA LEU A 148 -3.08 9.50 12.76
C LEU A 148 -4.23 10.15 13.50
N ASP A 149 -5.40 10.17 12.88
CA ASP A 149 -6.62 10.55 13.53
C ASP A 149 -7.05 9.44 14.52
N ASP A 150 -7.76 9.81 15.59
CA ASP A 150 -8.35 8.85 16.53
C ASP A 150 -9.27 7.90 15.76
N SER A 151 -8.85 6.63 15.68
CA SER A 151 -9.58 5.62 14.93
C SER A 151 -9.64 4.29 15.69
N THR A 152 -10.54 3.43 15.26
CA THR A 152 -10.64 2.04 15.72
C THR A 152 -9.48 1.16 15.20
N LEU A 153 -8.42 1.79 14.70
CA LEU A 153 -7.25 1.15 14.11
C LEU A 153 -6.07 1.18 15.09
N ILE A 154 -5.27 0.14 15.06
CA ILE A 154 -3.98 0.12 15.75
C ILE A 154 -2.92 0.66 14.80
N ALA A 155 -2.14 1.60 15.30
CA ALA A 155 -1.00 2.14 14.60
C ALA A 155 0.30 1.86 15.35
N ARG A 156 1.25 1.24 14.69
CA ARG A 156 2.59 1.04 15.21
C ARG A 156 3.57 1.92 14.44
N HIS A 157 4.27 2.81 15.14
CA HIS A 157 5.32 3.62 14.56
C HIS A 157 6.48 2.73 14.07
N ILE A 158 6.93 2.96 12.84
CA ILE A 158 7.99 2.19 12.15
C ILE A 158 9.15 3.04 11.65
N GLY A 159 9.14 4.34 11.88
CA GLY A 159 10.25 5.24 11.54
C GLY A 159 9.81 6.65 11.20
N ASN A 160 10.79 7.51 10.96
CA ASN A 160 10.58 8.89 10.56
C ASN A 160 11.34 9.17 9.28
N ALA A 161 10.69 9.79 8.29
CA ALA A 161 11.29 10.20 7.04
C ALA A 161 11.66 11.68 7.08
N GLU A 162 12.87 12.00 6.63
CA GLU A 162 13.28 13.37 6.40
C GLU A 162 12.61 13.90 5.11
N MET A 163 12.39 15.21 5.08
CA MET A 163 11.86 15.90 3.91
C MET A 163 12.88 16.88 3.35
N VAL A 164 12.84 17.08 2.04
CA VAL A 164 13.71 18.01 1.32
C VAL A 164 12.87 18.90 0.41
N THR A 165 13.25 20.16 0.32
CA THR A 165 12.76 21.09 -0.69
C THR A 165 13.78 21.15 -1.81
N CYS A 166 13.37 20.93 -3.06
CA CYS A 166 14.28 20.83 -4.19
C CYS A 166 13.68 21.30 -5.51
N ALA A 167 14.55 21.62 -6.45
CA ALA A 167 14.23 21.98 -7.84
C ALA A 167 15.40 21.61 -8.76
N THR A 168 15.20 21.67 -10.10
CA THR A 168 16.31 21.50 -11.03
C THR A 168 17.28 22.70 -11.01
N PRO A 169 18.59 22.47 -11.27
CA PRO A 169 19.55 23.58 -11.45
C PRO A 169 19.11 24.59 -12.52
N GLY A 170 18.49 24.09 -13.59
CA GLY A 170 17.97 24.96 -14.66
C GLY A 170 16.85 25.88 -14.20
N TYR A 171 15.91 25.34 -13.40
CA TYR A 171 14.87 26.17 -12.80
C TYR A 171 15.45 27.26 -11.89
N LEU A 172 16.36 26.86 -10.99
CA LEU A 172 17.00 27.79 -10.06
C LEU A 172 17.83 28.86 -10.74
N LYS A 173 18.51 28.53 -11.85
CA LYS A 173 19.25 29.51 -12.66
C LYS A 173 18.32 30.57 -13.24
N ASN A 174 17.10 30.21 -13.64
CA ASN A 174 16.16 31.12 -14.30
C ASN A 174 15.30 31.93 -13.31
N HIS A 175 15.05 31.43 -12.09
CA HIS A 175 14.10 32.01 -11.13
C HIS A 175 14.78 32.48 -9.83
N GLY A 176 16.09 32.22 -9.67
CA GLY A 176 16.82 32.46 -8.42
C GLY A 176 16.75 31.27 -7.45
N VAL A 177 17.65 31.29 -6.47
CA VAL A 177 17.67 30.33 -5.34
C VAL A 177 17.09 31.05 -4.13
N PRO A 178 15.95 30.61 -3.58
CA PRO A 178 15.38 31.25 -2.39
C PRO A 178 16.32 31.07 -1.19
N ALA A 179 16.66 32.17 -0.51
CA ALA A 179 17.55 32.17 0.65
C ALA A 179 16.80 31.80 1.95
N TYR A 180 15.50 32.10 2.02
CA TYR A 180 14.62 31.77 3.15
C TYR A 180 13.20 31.42 2.66
N PRO A 181 12.38 30.71 3.46
CA PRO A 181 11.10 30.15 3.02
C PRO A 181 10.09 31.16 2.46
N GLN A 182 10.08 32.39 2.99
CA GLN A 182 9.12 33.44 2.56
C GLN A 182 9.36 33.89 1.12
N GLU A 183 10.58 33.72 0.59
CA GLU A 183 10.87 34.06 -0.81
C GLU A 183 10.15 33.15 -1.80
N LEU A 184 9.70 31.97 -1.37
CA LEU A 184 8.83 31.11 -2.19
C LEU A 184 7.56 31.81 -2.65
N CYS A 185 7.10 32.83 -1.90
CA CYS A 185 5.94 33.63 -2.26
C CYS A 185 6.24 34.65 -3.39
N ASN A 186 7.50 34.88 -3.72
CA ASN A 186 7.96 35.95 -4.62
C ASN A 186 8.27 35.44 -6.03
N GLY A 187 7.25 34.87 -6.70
CA GLY A 187 7.37 34.46 -8.11
C GLY A 187 7.89 33.06 -8.37
N HIS A 188 8.15 32.26 -7.34
CA HIS A 188 8.46 30.87 -7.54
C HIS A 188 7.21 30.04 -7.89
N LYS A 189 7.39 29.05 -8.76
CA LYS A 189 6.37 28.06 -9.14
C LYS A 189 6.43 26.89 -8.17
N LEU A 190 5.42 26.74 -7.31
CA LEU A 190 5.33 25.59 -6.43
C LEU A 190 4.51 24.47 -7.07
N ILE A 191 5.03 23.26 -6.99
CA ILE A 191 4.32 22.03 -7.32
C ILE A 191 3.86 21.45 -5.99
N SER A 192 2.56 21.54 -5.71
CA SER A 192 1.99 21.09 -4.44
C SER A 192 1.55 19.62 -4.53
N TYR A 193 1.85 18.88 -3.47
CA TYR A 193 1.22 17.59 -3.28
C TYR A 193 -0.20 17.80 -2.78
N LEU A 194 -1.19 17.26 -3.50
CA LEU A 194 -2.60 17.36 -3.14
C LEU A 194 -3.01 16.20 -2.26
N SER A 195 -3.75 16.48 -1.20
CA SER A 195 -4.38 15.43 -0.39
C SER A 195 -5.25 14.53 -1.27
N PRO A 196 -5.01 13.23 -1.34
CA PRO A 196 -5.83 12.32 -2.14
C PRO A 196 -7.25 12.13 -1.57
N VAL A 197 -7.51 12.64 -0.35
CA VAL A 197 -8.82 12.62 0.31
C VAL A 197 -9.60 13.89 0.00
N THR A 198 -8.98 15.05 0.24
CA THR A 198 -9.69 16.34 0.19
C THR A 198 -9.44 17.13 -1.10
N GLY A 199 -8.46 16.72 -1.90
CA GLY A 199 -8.01 17.46 -3.08
C GLY A 199 -7.27 18.76 -2.75
N ARG A 200 -7.13 19.12 -1.47
CA ARG A 200 -6.46 20.35 -1.04
C ARG A 200 -4.94 20.18 -1.04
N PRO A 201 -4.18 21.24 -1.38
CA PRO A 201 -2.73 21.18 -1.30
C PRO A 201 -2.28 21.08 0.15
N PHE A 202 -1.24 20.26 0.40
CA PHE A 202 -0.49 20.35 1.64
C PHE A 202 0.39 21.61 1.60
N PRO A 203 0.48 22.35 2.72
CA PRO A 203 1.38 23.49 2.81
C PRO A 203 2.84 23.02 2.75
N PHE A 204 3.72 23.88 2.23
CA PHE A 204 5.15 23.69 2.42
C PHE A 204 5.48 24.02 3.87
N ARG A 205 6.10 23.09 4.56
CA ARG A 205 6.44 23.22 5.99
C ARG A 205 7.93 23.44 6.16
N PHE A 206 8.27 24.30 7.10
CA PHE A 206 9.64 24.60 7.47
C PHE A 206 9.75 24.68 9.00
N ARG A 207 10.99 24.65 9.52
CA ARG A 207 11.26 24.97 10.92
C ARG A 207 12.10 26.22 11.01
N GLU A 208 11.63 27.16 11.82
CA GLU A 208 12.32 28.39 12.13
C GLU A 208 12.31 28.57 13.65
N ASN A 209 13.48 28.65 14.28
CA ASN A 209 13.63 28.82 15.75
C ASN A 209 12.87 27.76 16.58
N GLY A 210 12.72 26.54 16.05
CA GLY A 210 12.00 25.45 16.72
C GLY A 210 10.49 25.42 16.43
N GLU A 211 9.93 26.44 15.84
CA GLU A 211 8.52 26.54 15.44
C GLU A 211 8.29 26.07 14.00
N THR A 212 7.08 25.62 13.70
CA THR A 212 6.69 25.24 12.34
C THR A 212 6.17 26.48 11.60
N LEU A 213 6.83 26.79 10.49
CA LEU A 213 6.39 27.80 9.53
C LEU A 213 5.71 27.11 8.36
N GLU A 214 4.47 27.49 8.04
CA GLU A 214 3.74 26.98 6.87
C GLU A 214 3.66 28.07 5.78
N ILE A 215 4.07 27.70 4.56
CA ILE A 215 3.93 28.54 3.37
C ILE A 215 2.74 28.04 2.58
N ASN A 216 1.69 28.85 2.54
CA ASN A 216 0.43 28.59 1.86
C ASN A 216 0.30 29.59 0.69
N ILE A 217 0.69 29.18 -0.50
CA ILE A 217 0.47 29.98 -1.72
C ILE A 217 -0.26 29.14 -2.77
N PRO A 218 -0.98 29.76 -3.70
CA PRO A 218 -1.56 29.03 -4.83
C PRO A 218 -0.48 28.25 -5.57
N HIS A 219 -0.68 26.95 -5.74
CA HIS A 219 0.24 26.12 -6.50
C HIS A 219 0.16 26.43 -7.99
N TYR A 220 1.29 26.30 -8.68
CA TYR A 220 1.35 26.36 -10.13
C TYR A 220 0.83 25.03 -10.74
N LEU A 221 1.15 23.90 -10.09
CA LEU A 221 0.72 22.57 -10.45
C LEU A 221 0.40 21.78 -9.19
N GLY A 222 -0.75 21.10 -9.16
CA GLY A 222 -1.15 20.22 -8.05
C GLY A 222 -1.20 18.76 -8.50
N ILE A 223 -0.57 17.87 -7.74
CA ILE A 223 -0.46 16.43 -8.06
C ILE A 223 -0.77 15.61 -6.80
N ASN A 224 -1.57 14.57 -6.90
CA ASN A 224 -2.00 13.70 -5.80
C ASN A 224 -1.35 12.30 -5.81
N GLU A 225 -0.23 12.16 -6.54
CA GLU A 225 0.56 10.93 -6.63
C GLU A 225 2.05 11.28 -6.46
N SER A 226 2.71 10.60 -5.53
CA SER A 226 4.04 10.96 -5.04
C SER A 226 5.16 10.84 -6.08
N ASN A 227 5.11 9.83 -6.95
CA ASN A 227 6.12 9.67 -8.00
C ASN A 227 5.95 10.72 -9.11
N ALA A 228 4.73 10.98 -9.53
CA ALA A 228 4.43 12.02 -10.52
C ALA A 228 4.77 13.41 -9.99
N HIS A 229 4.56 13.67 -8.68
CA HIS A 229 4.95 14.91 -8.01
C HIS A 229 6.47 15.16 -8.11
N LEU A 230 7.28 14.15 -7.81
CA LEU A 230 8.74 14.26 -7.94
C LEU A 230 9.19 14.33 -9.40
N ALA A 231 8.54 13.59 -10.30
CA ALA A 231 8.83 13.65 -11.74
C ALA A 231 8.58 15.06 -12.34
N ALA A 232 7.54 15.75 -11.87
CA ALA A 232 7.27 17.12 -12.29
C ALA A 232 8.40 18.08 -11.88
N ALA A 233 8.98 17.91 -10.68
CA ALA A 233 10.16 18.65 -10.27
C ALA A 233 11.37 18.35 -11.17
N ALA A 234 11.64 17.07 -11.44
CA ALA A 234 12.74 16.64 -12.30
C ALA A 234 12.59 17.14 -13.75
N ALA A 235 11.36 17.35 -14.21
CA ALA A 235 11.06 18.00 -15.49
C ALA A 235 11.28 19.53 -15.48
N GLY A 236 11.66 20.13 -14.34
CA GLY A 236 11.94 21.56 -14.23
C GLY A 236 10.69 22.46 -14.11
N LEU A 237 9.54 21.89 -13.75
CA LEU A 237 8.28 22.65 -13.69
C LEU A 237 8.18 23.58 -12.47
N GLY A 238 9.01 23.38 -11.43
CA GLY A 238 8.99 24.19 -10.24
C GLY A 238 9.70 23.57 -9.05
N ILE A 239 9.39 24.08 -7.86
CA ILE A 239 9.91 23.64 -6.58
C ILE A 239 8.94 22.65 -5.95
N VAL A 240 9.45 21.56 -5.39
CA VAL A 240 8.70 20.58 -4.59
C VAL A 240 9.26 20.48 -3.18
N GLN A 241 8.40 20.04 -2.26
CA GLN A 241 8.82 19.50 -0.97
C GLN A 241 8.38 18.03 -0.93
N THR A 242 9.34 17.12 -0.75
CA THR A 242 9.13 15.67 -0.86
C THR A 242 10.01 14.91 0.15
N PHE A 243 9.81 13.60 0.25
CA PHE A 243 10.66 12.77 1.10
C PHE A 243 12.08 12.68 0.52
N GLU A 244 13.08 12.79 1.40
CA GLU A 244 14.50 12.76 1.00
C GLU A 244 14.87 11.43 0.36
N TYR A 245 14.38 10.30 0.90
CA TYR A 245 14.61 8.96 0.31
C TYR A 245 14.15 8.86 -1.15
N SER A 246 13.06 9.54 -1.53
CA SER A 246 12.58 9.55 -2.91
C SER A 246 13.39 10.47 -3.82
N ALA A 247 13.85 11.61 -3.28
CA ALA A 247 14.64 12.58 -4.03
C ALA A 247 16.11 12.18 -4.17
N ASN A 248 16.61 11.27 -3.33
CA ASN A 248 18.04 11.01 -3.14
C ASN A 248 18.77 10.64 -4.45
N ALA A 249 18.21 9.75 -5.26
CA ALA A 249 18.81 9.40 -6.55
C ALA A 249 18.94 10.60 -7.50
N TYR A 250 17.98 11.51 -7.50
CA TYR A 250 18.00 12.73 -8.31
C TYR A 250 18.99 13.77 -7.76
N LEU A 251 19.12 13.87 -6.43
CA LEU A 251 20.07 14.75 -5.77
C LEU A 251 21.51 14.29 -6.03
N GLN A 252 21.79 13.00 -5.89
CA GLN A 252 23.09 12.41 -6.18
C GLN A 252 23.50 12.54 -7.65
N ALA A 253 22.54 12.38 -8.56
CA ALA A 253 22.76 12.57 -9.99
C ALA A 253 22.89 14.05 -10.41
N GLY A 254 22.65 15.01 -9.50
CA GLY A 254 22.65 16.44 -9.80
C GLY A 254 21.46 16.91 -10.65
N THR A 255 20.47 16.05 -10.88
CA THR A 255 19.23 16.38 -11.60
C THR A 255 18.37 17.36 -10.78
N LEU A 256 18.35 17.18 -9.48
CA LEU A 256 17.73 18.09 -8.52
C LEU A 256 18.81 18.66 -7.59
N THR A 257 18.56 19.87 -7.08
CA THR A 257 19.36 20.53 -6.07
C THR A 257 18.50 20.82 -4.86
N ALA A 258 18.95 20.41 -3.67
CA ALA A 258 18.31 20.75 -2.41
C ALA A 258 18.48 22.24 -2.10
N ILE A 259 17.41 22.86 -1.64
CA ILE A 259 17.38 24.28 -1.25
C ILE A 259 16.76 24.40 0.15
N LEU A 260 16.94 25.54 0.80
CA LEU A 260 16.39 25.83 2.12
C LEU A 260 16.79 24.79 3.20
N GLY A 261 17.98 24.24 3.13
CA GLY A 261 18.44 23.15 4.00
C GLY A 261 18.48 23.51 5.49
N ASN A 262 18.62 24.82 5.84
CA ASN A 262 18.60 25.29 7.22
C ASN A 262 17.18 25.33 7.83
N TRP A 263 16.15 25.21 7.03
CA TRP A 263 14.72 25.25 7.43
C TRP A 263 13.98 23.94 7.21
N ARG A 264 14.68 22.81 7.19
CA ARG A 264 14.02 21.50 7.01
C ARG A 264 12.88 21.32 7.99
N PRO A 265 11.72 20.79 7.56
CA PRO A 265 10.59 20.50 8.45
C PRO A 265 10.96 19.43 9.47
N ALA A 266 10.10 19.25 10.46
CA ALA A 266 10.21 18.08 11.35
C ALA A 266 10.08 16.79 10.55
N ALA A 267 10.81 15.76 10.95
CA ALA A 267 10.74 14.45 10.33
C ALA A 267 9.31 13.89 10.35
N TYR A 268 8.90 13.26 9.27
CA TYR A 268 7.53 12.82 9.05
C TYR A 268 7.35 11.38 9.53
N PRO A 269 6.46 11.11 10.52
CA PRO A 269 6.34 9.79 11.10
C PRO A 269 5.67 8.81 10.14
N PHE A 270 6.16 7.57 10.10
CA PHE A 270 5.56 6.46 9.37
C PHE A 270 5.03 5.41 10.33
N HIS A 271 3.90 4.86 9.98
CA HIS A 271 3.21 3.85 10.78
C HIS A 271 2.76 2.68 9.91
N VAL A 272 2.75 1.49 10.49
CA VAL A 272 1.94 0.38 10.00
C VAL A 272 0.63 0.39 10.76
N VAL A 273 -0.47 0.42 10.01
CA VAL A 273 -1.84 0.56 10.54
C VAL A 273 -2.64 -0.68 10.19
N TYR A 274 -3.39 -1.23 11.16
CA TYR A 274 -4.20 -2.43 10.99
C TYR A 274 -5.41 -2.41 11.93
N PRO A 275 -6.51 -3.16 11.63
CA PRO A 275 -7.72 -3.18 12.44
C PRO A 275 -7.51 -3.73 13.87
N GLN A 276 -8.09 -3.07 14.87
CA GLN A 276 -7.97 -3.44 16.29
C GLN A 276 -8.60 -4.82 16.60
N ASN A 277 -9.70 -5.15 15.92
CA ASN A 277 -10.51 -6.34 16.22
C ASN A 277 -10.04 -7.62 15.48
N ARG A 278 -8.95 -7.58 14.73
CA ARG A 278 -8.35 -8.76 14.11
C ARG A 278 -7.37 -9.42 15.08
N HIS A 279 -7.57 -10.68 15.40
CA HIS A 279 -6.49 -11.51 15.91
C HIS A 279 -5.34 -11.44 14.91
N LEU A 280 -4.23 -10.80 15.31
CA LEU A 280 -3.05 -10.67 14.46
C LEU A 280 -2.60 -12.05 14.02
N THR A 281 -2.75 -12.36 12.75
CA THR A 281 -2.24 -13.60 12.17
C THR A 281 -0.72 -13.67 12.34
N HIS A 282 -0.17 -14.89 12.41
CA HIS A 282 1.27 -15.04 12.61
C HIS A 282 2.08 -14.36 11.51
N ARG A 283 1.62 -14.46 10.24
CA ARG A 283 2.25 -13.77 9.10
C ARG A 283 2.26 -12.25 9.24
N LEU A 284 1.18 -11.63 9.74
CA LEU A 284 1.13 -10.19 9.97
C LEU A 284 2.04 -9.76 11.12
N LYS A 285 2.10 -10.56 12.22
CA LYS A 285 3.00 -10.30 13.35
C LYS A 285 4.46 -10.26 12.92
N VAL A 286 4.93 -11.26 12.14
CA VAL A 286 6.32 -11.30 11.68
C VAL A 286 6.62 -10.19 10.68
N PHE A 287 5.67 -9.81 9.83
CA PHE A 287 5.83 -8.70 8.90
C PHE A 287 5.96 -7.36 9.63
N ILE A 288 5.12 -7.09 10.61
CA ILE A 288 5.18 -5.87 11.43
C ILE A 288 6.49 -5.83 12.24
N ALA A 289 6.94 -6.97 12.79
CA ALA A 289 8.19 -7.04 13.52
C ALA A 289 9.38 -6.77 12.60
N TRP A 290 9.40 -7.38 11.43
CA TRP A 290 10.42 -7.16 10.41
C TRP A 290 10.45 -5.70 9.91
N LEU A 291 9.28 -5.10 9.61
CA LEU A 291 9.22 -3.67 9.25
C LEU A 291 9.83 -2.78 10.33
N ALA A 292 9.50 -3.02 11.60
CA ALA A 292 10.05 -2.23 12.70
C ALA A 292 11.58 -2.35 12.84
N GLU A 293 12.15 -3.48 12.38
CA GLU A 293 13.59 -3.72 12.35
C GLU A 293 14.29 -2.97 11.20
N VAL A 294 13.76 -3.10 9.96
CA VAL A 294 14.51 -2.69 8.76
C VAL A 294 14.09 -1.32 8.20
N PHE A 295 12.83 -0.95 8.37
CA PHE A 295 12.25 0.25 7.77
C PHE A 295 12.86 1.57 8.23
N PRO A 296 13.20 1.78 9.53
CA PRO A 296 13.78 3.04 10.00
C PRO A 296 15.11 3.40 9.33
N ALA A 297 15.92 2.40 8.99
CA ALA A 297 17.20 2.64 8.31
C ALA A 297 17.00 3.05 6.86
N ALA A 298 16.04 2.43 6.17
CA ALA A 298 15.75 2.70 4.77
C ALA A 298 15.08 4.07 4.53
N LEU A 299 14.47 4.67 5.55
CA LEU A 299 13.92 6.04 5.47
C LEU A 299 14.98 7.14 5.52
N LYS A 300 16.21 6.81 5.91
CA LYS A 300 17.31 7.79 6.03
C LYS A 300 18.07 8.01 4.72
N GLY A 301 17.80 7.20 3.71
CA GLY A 301 18.39 7.29 2.37
C GLY A 301 19.72 6.58 2.27
#